data_2092db205f216c7bc7f69dae23832d14
#
_entry.id   2092db205f216c7bc7f69dae23832d14
#
_cell.length_a   1.000
_cell.length_b   1.000
_cell.length_c   1.000
_cell.angle_alpha   90.00
_cell.angle_beta   90.00
_cell.angle_gamma   90.00
#
_symmetry.space_group_name_H-M   'P 1'
#
loop_
_entity.id
_entity.type
_entity.pdbx_description
1 polymer ?
#
loop_
_entity_poly.entity_id
_entity_poly.type
_entity_poly.pdbx_seq_one_letter_code
_entity_poly.pdbx_strand_id
1 'polypeptide(L)'
;FRKGGAETVFFNTIQLLEKQGHTVIPFSLKNPKNEHSDYERFFVNYPELSESSIIEKFKHLTSFVYNREAAKKLEALIQQERPDIAHIHLMFNSLSVSILPVLKKYQIPVVMSVHDYRLVCPAYTFTDGEGNFCERCKDKHYYHCFTHRCSNKTLINSFMLSIDSYFRKHFYSPIEYIDRFI
;
A
#
# COMPACT_ATOMS: atom_id res chain seq x y z
N PHE A 1 -0.52 -14.96 -1.05
CA PHE A 1 -1.51 -15.88 -1.66
C PHE A 1 -2.31 -15.15 -2.74
N ARG A 2 -2.84 -15.91 -3.71
CA ARG A 2 -3.61 -15.36 -4.83
C ARG A 2 -5.05 -15.10 -4.38
N LYS A 3 -5.47 -13.84 -4.37
CA LYS A 3 -6.82 -13.41 -3.99
C LYS A 3 -7.55 -12.73 -5.17
N GLY A 4 -6.83 -12.02 -6.02
CA GLY A 4 -7.40 -11.24 -7.12
C GLY A 4 -6.40 -11.02 -8.26
N GLY A 5 -6.73 -10.07 -9.14
CA GLY A 5 -5.93 -9.77 -10.33
C GLY A 5 -4.54 -9.24 -10.02
N ALA A 6 -4.43 -8.33 -9.07
CA ALA A 6 -3.14 -7.74 -8.70
C ALA A 6 -2.14 -8.77 -8.17
N GLU A 7 -2.59 -9.69 -7.32
CA GLU A 7 -1.74 -10.78 -6.82
C GLU A 7 -1.36 -11.76 -7.94
N THR A 8 -2.26 -12.00 -8.89
CA THR A 8 -1.93 -12.83 -10.06
C THR A 8 -0.83 -12.19 -10.90
N VAL A 9 -0.91 -10.89 -11.16
CA VAL A 9 0.16 -10.14 -11.86
C VAL A 9 1.46 -10.19 -11.06
N PHE A 10 1.41 -9.97 -9.74
CA PHE A 10 2.57 -10.05 -8.86
C PHE A 10 3.30 -11.40 -8.97
N PHE A 11 2.59 -12.52 -8.82
CA PHE A 11 3.21 -13.84 -8.91
C PHE A 11 3.72 -14.19 -10.32
N ASN A 12 3.01 -13.77 -11.36
CA ASN A 12 3.46 -13.96 -12.74
C ASN A 12 4.75 -13.15 -13.02
N THR A 13 4.84 -11.93 -12.47
CA THR A 13 6.05 -11.09 -12.57
C THR A 13 7.24 -11.75 -11.87
N ILE A 14 7.03 -12.30 -10.65
CA ILE A 14 8.09 -13.07 -9.96
C ILE A 14 8.60 -14.19 -10.83
N GLN A 15 7.71 -15.07 -11.31
CA GLN A 15 8.09 -16.21 -12.14
C GLN A 15 8.82 -15.81 -13.42
N LEU A 16 8.42 -14.68 -14.03
CA LEU A 16 9.08 -14.18 -15.25
C LEU A 16 10.51 -13.71 -14.95
N LEU A 17 10.68 -12.93 -13.89
CA LEU A 17 11.99 -12.41 -13.49
C LEU A 17 12.94 -13.55 -13.08
N GLU A 18 12.47 -14.51 -12.30
CA GLU A 18 13.28 -15.69 -11.91
C GLU A 18 13.69 -16.52 -13.12
N LYS A 19 12.81 -16.71 -14.11
CA LYS A 19 13.17 -17.38 -15.39
C LYS A 19 14.24 -16.63 -16.18
N GLN A 20 14.36 -15.34 -16.00
CA GLN A 20 15.39 -14.50 -16.62
C GLN A 20 16.67 -14.41 -15.79
N GLY A 21 16.77 -15.15 -14.68
CA GLY A 21 17.95 -15.22 -13.81
C GLY A 21 18.04 -14.12 -12.75
N HIS A 22 16.97 -13.37 -12.51
CA HIS A 22 16.91 -12.40 -11.42
C HIS A 22 16.57 -13.07 -10.09
N THR A 23 17.15 -12.58 -9.01
CA THR A 23 16.77 -12.94 -7.65
C THR A 23 15.60 -12.04 -7.21
N VAL A 24 14.47 -12.64 -6.85
CA VAL A 24 13.29 -11.91 -6.39
C VAL A 24 13.14 -12.04 -4.88
N ILE A 25 13.00 -10.91 -4.20
CA ILE A 25 12.90 -10.79 -2.75
C ILE A 25 11.50 -10.28 -2.40
N PRO A 26 10.53 -11.15 -2.07
CA PRO A 26 9.18 -10.71 -1.75
C PRO A 26 9.12 -10.00 -0.39
N PHE A 27 8.36 -8.91 -0.33
CA PHE A 27 8.02 -8.19 0.88
C PHE A 27 6.52 -7.94 0.94
N SER A 28 5.85 -8.39 2.01
CA SER A 28 4.38 -8.40 2.07
C SER A 28 3.87 -8.41 3.52
N LEU A 29 2.54 -8.47 3.66
CA LEU A 29 1.91 -8.77 4.95
C LEU A 29 1.98 -10.26 5.26
N LYS A 30 2.05 -10.60 6.54
CA LYS A 30 1.86 -11.98 7.02
C LYS A 30 0.41 -12.42 6.83
N ASN A 31 0.23 -13.57 6.24
CA ASN A 31 -1.07 -14.23 6.15
C ASN A 31 -0.86 -15.75 6.18
N PRO A 32 -1.71 -16.53 6.90
CA PRO A 32 -1.59 -17.99 6.93
C PRO A 32 -1.69 -18.68 5.57
N LYS A 33 -2.26 -17.99 4.58
CA LYS A 33 -2.40 -18.48 3.20
C LYS A 33 -1.24 -18.06 2.29
N ASN A 34 -0.23 -17.35 2.80
CA ASN A 34 0.92 -17.00 1.99
C ASN A 34 1.66 -18.26 1.52
N GLU A 35 2.17 -18.21 0.30
CA GLU A 35 3.16 -19.19 -0.15
C GLU A 35 4.42 -19.03 0.70
N HIS A 36 5.12 -20.14 0.97
CA HIS A 36 6.35 -20.13 1.76
C HIS A 36 7.40 -19.21 1.13
N SER A 37 8.12 -18.47 1.98
CA SER A 37 9.21 -17.59 1.56
C SER A 37 10.29 -17.53 2.64
N ASP A 38 11.55 -17.61 2.24
CA ASP A 38 12.71 -17.45 3.14
C ASP A 38 12.75 -16.05 3.79
N TYR A 39 11.97 -15.11 3.24
CA TYR A 39 11.87 -13.72 3.70
C TYR A 39 10.70 -13.47 4.65
N GLU A 40 9.94 -14.49 5.06
CA GLU A 40 8.74 -14.34 5.92
C GLU A 40 9.02 -13.61 7.24
N ARG A 41 10.24 -13.70 7.77
CA ARG A 41 10.65 -12.97 8.99
C ARG A 41 10.52 -11.45 8.84
N PHE A 42 10.63 -10.92 7.61
CA PHE A 42 10.48 -9.52 7.31
C PHE A 42 9.04 -9.11 7.00
N PHE A 43 8.12 -10.06 6.84
CA PHE A 43 6.73 -9.74 6.55
C PHE A 43 6.06 -9.03 7.71
N VAL A 44 5.23 -8.06 7.37
CA VAL A 44 4.55 -7.17 8.32
C VAL A 44 3.33 -7.85 8.91
N ASN A 45 3.12 -7.75 10.20
CA ASN A 45 1.94 -8.32 10.82
C ASN A 45 0.69 -7.61 10.32
N TYR A 46 -0.33 -8.41 9.97
CA TYR A 46 -1.64 -7.85 9.66
C TYR A 46 -2.26 -7.36 10.97
N PRO A 47 -2.69 -6.09 11.06
CA PRO A 47 -3.34 -5.63 12.27
C PRO A 47 -4.68 -6.35 12.43
N GLU A 48 -4.78 -7.22 13.42
CA GLU A 48 -6.05 -7.85 13.79
C GLU A 48 -6.95 -6.77 14.40
N LEU A 49 -8.14 -6.62 13.83
CA LEU A 49 -9.23 -5.82 14.40
C LEU A 49 -9.83 -6.63 15.57
N SER A 50 -9.13 -6.64 16.69
CA SER A 50 -9.70 -7.09 17.96
C SER A 50 -10.72 -6.06 18.44
N GLU A 51 -11.87 -6.50 18.95
CA GLU A 51 -12.98 -5.65 19.40
C GLU A 51 -12.62 -4.78 20.64
N SER A 52 -11.39 -4.78 21.04
CA SER A 52 -10.90 -4.21 22.27
C SER A 52 -10.45 -2.78 22.17
N SER A 53 -10.25 -2.02 22.94
CA SER A 53 -9.77 -0.70 23.36
C SER A 53 -9.66 0.42 22.29
N ILE A 54 -9.99 1.63 22.69
CA ILE A 54 -9.78 2.89 21.93
C ILE A 54 -8.31 3.04 21.49
N ILE A 55 -7.36 2.56 22.29
CA ILE A 55 -5.93 2.63 22.00
C ILE A 55 -5.56 1.76 20.78
N GLU A 56 -6.15 0.57 20.64
CA GLU A 56 -5.89 -0.30 19.50
C GLU A 56 -6.51 0.25 18.21
N LYS A 57 -7.69 0.83 18.30
CA LYS A 57 -8.32 1.53 17.16
C LYS A 57 -7.46 2.72 16.71
N PHE A 58 -6.85 3.45 17.63
CA PHE A 58 -5.95 4.55 17.30
C PHE A 58 -4.62 4.05 16.69
N LYS A 59 -4.04 2.98 17.22
CA LYS A 59 -2.87 2.32 16.62
C LYS A 59 -3.17 1.83 15.21
N HIS A 60 -4.35 1.26 14.99
CA HIS A 60 -4.78 0.81 13.66
C HIS A 60 -4.89 1.99 12.69
N LEU A 61 -5.49 3.11 13.11
CA LEU A 61 -5.59 4.31 12.29
C LEU A 61 -4.20 4.86 11.92
N THR A 62 -3.29 4.93 12.89
CA THR A 62 -1.91 5.41 12.62
C THR A 62 -1.15 4.48 11.68
N SER A 63 -1.27 3.16 11.85
CA SER A 63 -0.62 2.19 10.95
C SER A 63 -1.24 2.16 9.55
N PHE A 64 -2.53 2.45 9.43
CA PHE A 64 -3.21 2.58 8.15
C PHE A 64 -2.60 3.70 7.28
N VAL A 65 -2.30 4.85 7.89
CA VAL A 65 -1.72 6.01 7.22
C VAL A 65 -0.20 5.90 7.10
N TYR A 66 0.48 5.51 8.19
CA TYR A 66 1.93 5.38 8.25
C TYR A 66 2.35 4.16 9.09
N ASN A 67 2.65 3.06 8.43
CA ASN A 67 3.00 1.80 9.08
C ASN A 67 4.49 1.76 9.44
N ARG A 68 4.81 2.10 10.69
CA ARG A 68 6.19 2.10 11.20
C ARG A 68 6.83 0.71 11.21
N GLU A 69 6.03 -0.35 11.39
CA GLU A 69 6.53 -1.74 11.33
C GLU A 69 6.99 -2.08 9.92
N ALA A 70 6.19 -1.70 8.89
CA ALA A 70 6.54 -1.90 7.49
C ALA A 70 7.86 -1.19 7.14
N ALA A 71 8.02 0.07 7.57
CA ALA A 71 9.26 0.81 7.36
C ALA A 71 10.46 0.12 7.99
N LYS A 72 10.38 -0.28 9.28
CA LYS A 72 11.48 -0.95 9.98
C LYS A 72 11.85 -2.30 9.38
N LYS A 73 10.85 -3.11 9.02
CA LYS A 73 11.08 -4.44 8.44
C LYS A 73 11.64 -4.36 7.04
N LEU A 74 11.17 -3.41 6.22
CA LEU A 74 11.75 -3.15 4.92
C LEU A 74 13.19 -2.67 5.05
N GLU A 75 13.49 -1.78 5.98
CA GLU A 75 14.85 -1.32 6.22
C GLU A 75 15.79 -2.48 6.59
N ALA A 76 15.37 -3.37 7.48
CA ALA A 76 16.14 -4.56 7.84
C ALA A 76 16.36 -5.50 6.64
N LEU A 77 15.33 -5.69 5.80
CA LEU A 77 15.44 -6.47 4.57
C LEU A 77 16.46 -5.86 3.61
N ILE A 78 16.38 -4.55 3.37
CA ILE A 78 17.31 -3.83 2.48
C ILE A 78 18.76 -3.93 2.96
N GLN A 79 18.99 -3.77 4.27
CA GLN A 79 20.34 -3.88 4.84
C GLN A 79 20.97 -5.26 4.64
N GLN A 80 20.15 -6.29 4.68
CA GLN A 80 20.62 -7.67 4.50
C GLN A 80 20.79 -8.04 3.02
N GLU A 81 19.79 -7.77 2.19
CA GLU A 81 19.70 -8.31 0.82
C GLU A 81 20.19 -7.33 -0.26
N ARG A 82 20.22 -6.02 0.04
CA ARG A 82 20.70 -4.95 -0.86
C ARG A 82 20.12 -5.04 -2.28
N PRO A 83 18.79 -4.99 -2.43
CA PRO A 83 18.16 -5.09 -3.73
C PRO A 83 18.53 -3.91 -4.64
N ASP A 84 18.67 -4.17 -5.94
CA ASP A 84 18.99 -3.16 -6.95
C ASP A 84 17.80 -2.29 -7.34
N ILE A 85 16.58 -2.82 -7.20
CA ILE A 85 15.33 -2.17 -7.61
C ILE A 85 14.17 -2.65 -6.74
N ALA A 86 13.19 -1.79 -6.51
CA ALA A 86 11.94 -2.15 -5.87
C ALA A 86 10.76 -2.04 -6.84
N HIS A 87 9.98 -3.12 -6.96
CA HIS A 87 8.76 -3.14 -7.75
C HIS A 87 7.53 -3.23 -6.84
N ILE A 88 6.76 -2.15 -6.76
CA ILE A 88 5.59 -2.04 -5.90
C ILE A 88 4.33 -2.40 -6.70
N HIS A 89 3.52 -3.33 -6.20
CA HIS A 89 2.20 -3.65 -6.75
C HIS A 89 1.08 -2.99 -5.95
N LEU A 90 1.01 -3.24 -4.64
CA LEU A 90 0.00 -2.67 -3.74
C LEU A 90 0.68 -2.33 -2.41
N MET A 91 0.62 -1.09 -1.98
CA MET A 91 1.18 -0.65 -0.69
C MET A 91 0.16 0.03 0.21
N PHE A 92 -0.87 0.63 -0.38
CA PHE A 92 -1.83 1.46 0.36
C PHE A 92 -2.64 0.65 1.38
N ASN A 93 -2.93 1.28 2.52
CA ASN A 93 -3.73 0.76 3.63
C ASN A 93 -3.14 -0.47 4.36
N SER A 94 -1.99 -0.96 3.93
CA SER A 94 -1.32 -2.13 4.50
C SER A 94 0.14 -1.85 4.83
N LEU A 95 1.01 -1.83 3.85
CA LEU A 95 2.40 -1.39 4.01
C LEU A 95 2.48 0.14 4.17
N SER A 96 1.50 0.86 3.60
CA SER A 96 1.38 2.33 3.55
C SER A 96 2.54 3.02 2.80
N VAL A 97 2.49 4.34 2.73
CA VAL A 97 3.58 5.13 2.13
C VAL A 97 4.85 5.16 2.98
N SER A 98 4.85 4.56 4.17
CA SER A 98 6.01 4.51 5.06
C SER A 98 7.23 3.79 4.47
N ILE A 99 7.03 2.94 3.47
CA ILE A 99 8.10 2.23 2.75
C ILE A 99 8.88 3.16 1.80
N LEU A 100 8.25 4.22 1.27
CA LEU A 100 8.84 5.09 0.26
C LEU A 100 10.07 5.86 0.76
N PRO A 101 10.05 6.55 1.93
CA PRO A 101 11.24 7.21 2.45
C PRO A 101 12.37 6.24 2.79
N VAL A 102 12.06 4.99 3.10
CA VAL A 102 13.08 3.95 3.33
C VAL A 102 13.80 3.63 2.01
N LEU A 103 13.06 3.34 0.94
CA LEU A 103 13.63 3.09 -0.38
C LEU A 103 14.49 4.26 -0.85
N LYS A 104 14.00 5.49 -0.70
CA LYS A 104 14.75 6.72 -1.04
C LYS A 104 16.03 6.88 -0.23
N LYS A 105 16.00 6.60 1.08
CA LYS A 105 17.18 6.63 1.96
C LYS A 105 18.32 5.74 1.44
N TYR A 106 17.98 4.56 0.92
CA TYR A 106 18.93 3.60 0.37
C TYR A 106 19.15 3.75 -1.14
N GLN A 107 18.60 4.80 -1.75
CA GLN A 107 18.74 5.11 -3.19
C GLN A 107 18.31 3.96 -4.11
N ILE A 108 17.31 3.20 -3.70
CA ILE A 108 16.75 2.09 -4.48
C ILE A 108 15.73 2.65 -5.47
N PRO A 109 15.93 2.48 -6.79
CA PRO A 109 14.96 2.87 -7.80
C PRO A 109 13.62 2.15 -7.59
N VAL A 110 12.51 2.86 -7.81
CA VAL A 110 11.17 2.35 -7.53
C VAL A 110 10.32 2.34 -8.79
N VAL A 111 9.80 1.17 -9.14
CA VAL A 111 8.76 0.98 -10.16
C VAL A 111 7.45 0.63 -9.47
N MET A 112 6.32 1.15 -9.95
CA MET A 112 5.00 0.81 -9.42
C MET A 112 4.05 0.38 -10.53
N SER A 113 3.51 -0.84 -10.41
CA SER A 113 2.35 -1.26 -11.20
C SER A 113 1.07 -0.67 -10.63
N VAL A 114 0.34 0.09 -11.46
CA VAL A 114 -0.90 0.74 -11.05
C VAL A 114 -2.07 -0.19 -11.30
N HIS A 115 -2.62 -0.77 -10.24
CA HIS A 115 -3.73 -1.73 -10.32
C HIS A 115 -5.11 -1.09 -10.09
N ASP A 116 -5.15 0.11 -9.52
CA ASP A 116 -6.38 0.83 -9.20
C ASP A 116 -6.16 2.36 -9.24
N TYR A 117 -7.21 3.12 -9.04
CA TYR A 117 -7.18 4.59 -9.11
C TYR A 117 -6.78 5.26 -7.78
N ARG A 118 -6.16 4.58 -6.85
CA ARG A 118 -5.87 5.08 -5.50
C ARG A 118 -4.91 6.27 -5.43
N LEU A 119 -4.16 6.51 -6.49
CA LEU A 119 -3.32 7.70 -6.61
C LEU A 119 -4.13 9.00 -6.70
N VAL A 120 -5.35 8.94 -7.22
CA VAL A 120 -6.20 10.11 -7.49
C VAL A 120 -7.58 10.02 -6.82
N CYS A 121 -8.11 8.83 -6.57
CA CYS A 121 -9.39 8.60 -5.91
C CYS A 121 -9.18 7.83 -4.61
N PRO A 122 -9.48 8.40 -3.43
CA PRO A 122 -9.31 7.72 -2.14
C PRO A 122 -10.00 6.35 -2.07
N ALA A 123 -11.22 6.26 -2.64
CA ALA A 123 -11.99 5.01 -2.71
C ALA A 123 -11.59 4.09 -3.88
N TYR A 124 -10.60 4.47 -4.69
CA TYR A 124 -9.97 3.74 -5.80
C TYR A 124 -10.86 3.28 -6.97
N THR A 125 -12.15 3.58 -6.95
CA THR A 125 -13.13 3.06 -7.91
C THR A 125 -13.70 4.11 -8.86
N PHE A 126 -13.46 5.40 -8.61
CA PHE A 126 -14.18 6.51 -9.23
C PHE A 126 -15.70 6.41 -9.11
N THR A 127 -16.19 5.82 -8.00
CA THR A 127 -17.60 5.79 -7.69
C THR A 127 -17.87 6.47 -6.34
N ASP A 128 -19.02 7.13 -6.22
CA ASP A 128 -19.48 7.66 -4.94
C ASP A 128 -20.18 6.58 -4.09
N GLY A 129 -20.67 6.96 -2.90
CA GLY A 129 -21.35 6.02 -2.01
C GLY A 129 -22.67 5.46 -2.54
N GLU A 130 -23.25 6.07 -3.59
CA GLU A 130 -24.46 5.62 -4.26
C GLU A 130 -24.15 4.73 -5.48
N GLY A 131 -22.86 4.64 -5.88
CA GLY A 131 -22.40 3.84 -7.00
C GLY A 131 -22.35 4.62 -8.32
N ASN A 132 -22.57 5.93 -8.30
CA ASN A 132 -22.48 6.76 -9.49
C ASN A 132 -21.01 7.09 -9.82
N PHE A 133 -20.69 7.26 -11.10
CA PHE A 133 -19.37 7.72 -11.51
C PHE A 133 -19.03 9.09 -10.89
N CYS A 134 -17.81 9.23 -10.36
CA CYS A 134 -17.41 10.39 -9.59
C CYS A 134 -15.94 10.75 -9.76
N GLU A 135 -15.65 11.99 -10.19
CA GLU A 135 -14.29 12.54 -10.32
C GLU A 135 -14.00 13.69 -9.34
N ARG A 136 -14.82 13.92 -8.33
CA ARG A 136 -14.72 15.08 -7.43
C ARG A 136 -13.38 15.21 -6.70
N CYS A 137 -12.65 14.09 -6.55
CA CYS A 137 -11.35 14.06 -5.87
C CYS A 137 -10.15 14.29 -6.80
N LYS A 138 -10.32 14.37 -8.13
CA LYS A 138 -9.21 14.50 -9.10
C LYS A 138 -8.32 15.72 -8.84
N ASP A 139 -8.90 16.83 -8.39
CA ASP A 139 -8.17 18.06 -8.05
C ASP A 139 -7.63 18.08 -6.62
N LYS A 140 -7.47 16.89 -6.03
CA LYS A 140 -6.94 16.69 -4.66
C LYS A 140 -7.85 17.25 -3.56
N HIS A 141 -9.14 17.37 -3.81
CA HIS A 141 -10.18 17.72 -2.82
C HIS A 141 -10.76 16.44 -2.19
N TYR A 142 -9.93 15.70 -1.45
CA TYR A 142 -10.24 14.38 -0.93
C TYR A 142 -11.36 14.33 0.12
N TYR A 143 -11.78 15.48 0.67
CA TYR A 143 -12.94 15.55 1.59
C TYR A 143 -14.24 15.08 0.93
N HIS A 144 -14.33 15.13 -0.40
CA HIS A 144 -15.48 14.60 -1.13
C HIS A 144 -15.68 13.09 -0.91
N CYS A 145 -14.59 12.33 -0.72
CA CYS A 145 -14.70 10.91 -0.38
C CYS A 145 -15.46 10.69 0.93
N PHE A 146 -15.19 11.52 1.94
CA PHE A 146 -15.89 11.49 3.23
C PHE A 146 -17.35 11.93 3.10
N THR A 147 -17.62 13.09 2.49
CA THR A 147 -18.98 13.67 2.39
C THR A 147 -19.93 12.80 1.57
N HIS A 148 -19.42 12.08 0.58
CA HIS A 148 -20.20 11.17 -0.28
C HIS A 148 -20.11 9.70 0.14
N ARG A 149 -19.50 9.38 1.30
CA ARG A 149 -19.39 8.02 1.86
C ARG A 149 -18.91 6.99 0.85
N CYS A 150 -17.88 7.31 0.07
CA CYS A 150 -17.45 6.52 -1.08
C CYS A 150 -16.95 5.11 -0.73
N SER A 151 -16.55 4.86 0.52
CA SER A 151 -16.07 3.54 0.95
C SER A 151 -17.17 2.76 1.67
N ASN A 152 -17.75 1.77 1.00
CA ASN A 152 -18.77 0.88 1.55
C ASN A 152 -19.93 1.60 2.25
N LYS A 153 -20.27 2.80 1.81
CA LYS A 153 -21.30 3.69 2.43
C LYS A 153 -21.05 4.03 3.89
N THR A 154 -19.83 3.80 4.41
CA THR A 154 -19.48 4.09 5.80
C THR A 154 -18.71 5.40 5.93
N LEU A 155 -19.11 6.24 6.89
CA LEU A 155 -18.43 7.50 7.18
C LEU A 155 -16.99 7.27 7.66
N ILE A 156 -16.80 6.32 8.57
CA ILE A 156 -15.50 6.07 9.21
C ILE A 156 -14.46 5.65 8.16
N ASN A 157 -14.77 4.67 7.32
CA ASN A 157 -13.83 4.22 6.30
C ASN A 157 -13.53 5.33 5.28
N SER A 158 -14.55 6.07 4.85
CA SER A 158 -14.40 7.18 3.91
C SER A 158 -13.57 8.32 4.51
N PHE A 159 -13.72 8.59 5.80
CA PHE A 159 -12.91 9.55 6.54
C PHE A 159 -11.44 9.12 6.62
N MET A 160 -11.18 7.86 6.97
CA MET A 160 -9.83 7.29 7.01
C MET A 160 -9.12 7.39 5.65
N LEU A 161 -9.82 7.05 4.57
CA LEU A 161 -9.28 7.15 3.21
C LEU A 161 -8.99 8.61 2.80
N SER A 162 -9.84 9.55 3.23
CA SER A 162 -9.61 10.98 3.00
C SER A 162 -8.37 11.47 3.74
N ILE A 163 -8.20 11.11 5.01
CA ILE A 163 -7.02 11.44 5.82
C ILE A 163 -5.76 10.84 5.19
N ASP A 164 -5.76 9.56 4.83
CA ASP A 164 -4.63 8.91 4.18
C ASP A 164 -4.24 9.64 2.90
N SER A 165 -5.23 10.04 2.08
CA SER A 165 -4.97 10.74 0.82
C SER A 165 -4.39 12.13 1.04
N TYR A 166 -4.86 12.88 2.05
CA TYR A 166 -4.25 14.16 2.42
C TYR A 166 -2.85 14.00 3.01
N PHE A 167 -2.64 12.98 3.86
CA PHE A 167 -1.33 12.69 4.41
C PHE A 167 -0.30 12.39 3.30
N ARG A 168 -0.66 11.53 2.36
CA ARG A 168 0.16 11.24 1.18
C ARG A 168 0.48 12.49 0.37
N LYS A 169 -0.55 13.31 0.08
CA LYS A 169 -0.38 14.56 -0.68
C LYS A 169 0.66 15.50 -0.05
N HIS A 170 0.67 15.61 1.27
CA HIS A 170 1.46 16.64 1.96
C HIS A 170 2.82 16.14 2.45
N PHE A 171 2.99 14.87 2.74
CA PHE A 171 4.20 14.36 3.39
C PHE A 171 4.97 13.36 2.54
N TYR A 172 4.28 12.46 1.84
CA TYR A 172 4.91 11.35 1.11
C TYR A 172 4.18 11.10 -0.20
N SER A 173 4.22 12.06 -1.10
CA SER A 173 3.57 11.95 -2.41
C SER A 173 4.22 10.83 -3.23
N PRO A 174 3.48 9.77 -3.60
CA PRO A 174 4.04 8.68 -4.41
C PRO A 174 4.71 9.16 -5.70
N ILE A 175 4.20 10.25 -6.29
CA ILE A 175 4.76 10.84 -7.53
C ILE A 175 6.19 11.35 -7.34
N GLU A 176 6.58 11.71 -6.10
CA GLU A 176 7.93 12.22 -5.79
C GLU A 176 8.92 11.11 -5.39
N TYR A 177 8.42 9.93 -5.11
CA TYR A 177 9.21 8.79 -4.62
C TYR A 177 9.31 7.64 -5.61
N ILE A 178 8.42 7.58 -6.60
CA ILE A 178 8.34 6.49 -7.56
C ILE A 178 8.91 6.98 -8.90
N ASP A 179 9.93 6.28 -9.40
CA ASP A 179 10.64 6.67 -10.61
C ASP A 179 9.85 6.33 -11.88
N ARG A 180 9.08 5.24 -11.86
CA ARG A 180 8.26 4.78 -13.00
C ARG A 180 6.94 4.17 -12.56
N PHE A 181 5.89 4.52 -13.29
CA PHE A 181 4.57 3.88 -13.21
C PHE A 181 4.33 3.05 -14.46
N ILE A 182 3.77 1.84 -14.29
CA ILE A 182 3.43 0.89 -15.37
C ILE A 182 2.03 0.30 -15.16
#